data_bf483e69eaf052596efac184b0795485
#
_entry.id   bf483e69eaf052596efac184b0795485
#
_cell.length_a   1.000
_cell.length_b   1.000
_cell.length_c   1.000
_cell.angle_alpha   90.00
_cell.angle_beta   90.00
_cell.angle_gamma   90.00
#
_symmetry.space_group_name_H-M   'P 1'
#
loop_
_entity.id
_entity.type
_entity.pdbx_description
1 polymer ?
#
loop_
_entity_poly.entity_id
_entity_poly.type
_entity_poly.pdbx_seq_one_letter_code
_entity_poly.pdbx_strand_id
1 'polypeptide(L)'
;MNRVSHIFLYVSLAALASFAAIVLTGKADSRAGNETPTEAQETSGAFNRYSKFALLSLQAPDEKLSMPVKGVSRRQIADTWGAERSGGRGHRGQDIFAKRGTPVYSATEGVVLRVGENDLGGKVVFVYGAGGRRYYYAHLDDFAPELKEGDAVTTDTLLGYVGTTGNARGTPPHLHFGVYAAGGAIDPLPLLTDRISAKTAKAIIER
;
A
#
# COMPACT_ATOMS: atom_id res chain seq x y z
N MET A 1 36.19 -5.37 11.53
CA MET A 1 35.04 -6.29 11.55
C MET A 1 34.41 -6.23 12.94
N ASN A 2 33.24 -5.62 13.04
CA ASN A 2 32.64 -5.21 14.31
C ASN A 2 31.90 -6.36 14.98
N ARG A 3 32.31 -6.71 16.20
CA ARG A 3 31.67 -7.75 17.04
C ARG A 3 30.19 -7.49 17.38
N VAL A 4 29.69 -6.30 17.12
CA VAL A 4 28.31 -5.90 17.39
C VAL A 4 27.31 -6.52 16.38
N SER A 5 27.73 -6.76 15.13
CA SER A 5 26.85 -7.32 14.09
C SER A 5 26.44 -8.78 14.34
N HIS A 6 27.25 -9.56 15.06
CA HIS A 6 26.94 -10.97 15.32
C HIS A 6 25.97 -11.17 16.49
N ILE A 7 25.92 -10.22 17.43
CA ILE A 7 25.02 -10.31 18.60
C ILE A 7 23.56 -10.09 18.16
N PHE A 8 23.30 -9.16 17.23
CA PHE A 8 21.95 -8.92 16.70
C PHE A 8 21.39 -10.10 15.89
N LEU A 9 22.25 -10.85 15.19
CA LEU A 9 21.81 -12.02 14.42
C LEU A 9 21.43 -13.20 15.33
N TYR A 10 22.13 -13.41 16.43
CA TYR A 10 21.85 -14.51 17.36
C TYR A 10 20.62 -14.27 18.23
N VAL A 11 20.33 -13.02 18.60
CA VAL A 11 19.12 -12.67 19.37
C VAL A 11 17.87 -12.87 18.53
N SER A 12 17.91 -12.57 17.23
CA SER A 12 16.74 -12.78 16.33
C SER A 12 16.47 -14.26 16.04
N LEU A 13 17.49 -15.12 15.97
CA LEU A 13 17.31 -16.57 15.76
C LEU A 13 16.82 -17.31 17.04
N ALA A 14 17.26 -16.88 18.22
CA ALA A 14 16.82 -17.47 19.49
C ALA A 14 15.34 -17.13 19.79
N ALA A 15 14.89 -15.92 19.42
CA ALA A 15 13.47 -15.52 19.54
C ALA A 15 12.57 -16.33 18.60
N LEU A 16 13.03 -16.71 17.40
CA LEU A 16 12.30 -17.53 16.44
C LEU A 16 12.15 -19.00 16.92
N ALA A 17 13.13 -19.56 17.58
CA ALA A 17 13.09 -20.95 18.04
C ALA A 17 12.16 -21.15 19.27
N SER A 18 12.06 -20.16 20.15
CA SER A 18 11.19 -20.23 21.33
C SER A 18 9.71 -20.08 20.99
N PHE A 19 9.37 -19.42 19.86
CA PHE A 19 7.99 -19.22 19.44
C PHE A 19 7.36 -20.45 18.76
N ALA A 20 8.15 -21.27 18.09
CA ALA A 20 7.67 -22.48 17.41
C ALA A 20 7.17 -23.57 18.40
N ALA A 21 7.62 -23.55 19.65
CA ALA A 21 7.23 -24.53 20.65
C ALA A 21 5.87 -24.27 21.32
N ILE A 22 5.37 -23.03 21.29
CA ILE A 22 4.12 -22.63 21.96
C ILE A 22 2.88 -22.89 21.09
N VAL A 23 3.04 -22.96 19.76
CA VAL A 23 1.91 -23.09 18.82
C VAL A 23 1.37 -24.54 18.71
N LEU A 24 2.09 -25.54 19.19
CA LEU A 24 1.77 -26.97 18.95
C LEU A 24 0.87 -27.62 20.02
N THR A 25 0.44 -26.91 21.07
CA THR A 25 -0.35 -27.53 22.18
C THR A 25 -1.76 -26.93 22.41
N GLY A 26 -2.23 -25.99 21.57
CA GLY A 26 -3.56 -25.39 21.71
C GLY A 26 -4.66 -26.20 21.04
N LYS A 27 -5.46 -26.95 21.79
CA LYS A 27 -6.71 -27.56 21.35
C LYS A 27 -7.77 -26.47 21.13
N ALA A 28 -8.29 -26.35 19.91
CA ALA A 28 -9.35 -25.38 19.59
C ALA A 28 -10.68 -25.85 20.20
N ASP A 29 -11.29 -25.02 21.03
CA ASP A 29 -12.66 -25.16 21.49
C ASP A 29 -13.52 -24.11 20.79
N SER A 30 -14.53 -24.56 20.06
CA SER A 30 -15.38 -23.73 19.21
C SER A 30 -16.60 -23.22 19.98
N ARG A 31 -16.56 -21.98 20.47
CA ARG A 31 -17.75 -21.20 20.84
C ARG A 31 -17.63 -19.77 20.29
N ALA A 32 -18.47 -19.44 19.34
CA ALA A 32 -18.61 -18.09 18.81
C ALA A 32 -19.24 -17.19 19.89
N GLY A 33 -18.41 -16.40 20.54
CA GLY A 33 -18.76 -15.29 21.41
C GLY A 33 -17.83 -14.15 21.08
N ASN A 34 -18.30 -12.92 21.23
CA ASN A 34 -17.58 -11.68 20.97
C ASN A 34 -16.43 -11.52 21.99
N GLU A 35 -15.39 -12.35 21.87
CA GLU A 35 -14.24 -12.37 22.77
C GLU A 35 -13.18 -11.42 22.24
N THR A 36 -12.70 -10.52 23.10
CA THR A 36 -11.48 -9.75 22.88
C THR A 36 -10.34 -10.72 22.53
N PRO A 37 -9.50 -10.40 21.51
CA PRO A 37 -8.40 -11.27 21.13
C PRO A 37 -7.52 -11.60 22.34
N THR A 38 -7.16 -12.86 22.50
CA THR A 38 -6.20 -13.24 23.54
C THR A 38 -4.80 -12.71 23.21
N GLU A 39 -3.96 -12.48 24.20
CA GLU A 39 -2.58 -12.01 24.04
C GLU A 39 -1.77 -12.86 23.03
N ALA A 40 -2.07 -14.17 22.94
CA ALA A 40 -1.49 -15.08 21.96
C ALA A 40 -1.98 -14.80 20.51
N GLN A 41 -3.22 -14.38 20.34
CA GLN A 41 -3.79 -14.03 19.03
C GLN A 41 -3.25 -12.67 18.54
N GLU A 42 -3.09 -11.71 19.44
CA GLU A 42 -2.50 -10.39 19.14
C GLU A 42 -1.01 -10.54 18.76
N THR A 43 -0.24 -11.35 19.50
CA THR A 43 1.18 -11.62 19.18
C THR A 43 1.33 -12.39 17.87
N SER A 44 0.48 -13.36 17.58
CA SER A 44 0.47 -14.08 16.29
C SER A 44 0.11 -13.15 15.13
N GLY A 45 -0.89 -12.27 15.29
CA GLY A 45 -1.27 -11.27 14.31
C GLY A 45 -0.16 -10.25 14.04
N ALA A 46 0.51 -9.78 15.09
CA ALA A 46 1.65 -8.87 14.97
C ALA A 46 2.82 -9.55 14.24
N PHE A 47 3.19 -10.77 14.62
CA PHE A 47 4.27 -11.53 13.96
C PHE A 47 3.99 -11.75 12.47
N ASN A 48 2.76 -12.14 12.11
CA ASN A 48 2.36 -12.33 10.73
C ASN A 48 2.44 -11.02 9.92
N ARG A 49 2.10 -9.90 10.54
CA ARG A 49 2.22 -8.57 9.93
C ARG A 49 3.68 -8.18 9.68
N TYR A 50 4.55 -8.31 10.69
CA TYR A 50 5.98 -8.00 10.56
C TYR A 50 6.67 -8.90 9.53
N SER A 51 6.33 -10.19 9.48
CA SER A 51 6.89 -11.11 8.48
C SER A 51 6.52 -10.72 7.05
N LYS A 52 5.28 -10.26 6.79
CA LYS A 52 4.88 -9.75 5.47
C LYS A 52 5.69 -8.54 5.04
N PHE A 53 5.90 -7.56 5.93
CA PHE A 53 6.73 -6.39 5.62
C PHE A 53 8.19 -6.78 5.34
N ALA A 54 8.76 -7.70 6.12
CA ALA A 54 10.11 -8.19 5.91
C ALA A 54 10.24 -8.89 4.55
N LEU A 55 9.30 -9.78 4.21
CA LEU A 55 9.30 -10.48 2.92
C LEU A 55 9.17 -9.52 1.75
N LEU A 56 8.29 -8.53 1.82
CA LEU A 56 8.15 -7.49 0.78
C LEU A 56 9.43 -6.66 0.64
N SER A 57 10.12 -6.36 1.75
CA SER A 57 11.38 -5.59 1.72
C SER A 57 12.52 -6.34 1.02
N LEU A 58 12.50 -7.67 1.03
CA LEU A 58 13.51 -8.52 0.39
C LEU A 58 13.25 -8.77 -1.10
N GLN A 59 12.06 -8.45 -1.58
CA GLN A 59 11.72 -8.58 -3.01
C GLN A 59 12.33 -7.45 -3.84
N ALA A 60 12.57 -7.70 -5.12
CA ALA A 60 12.89 -6.64 -6.05
C ALA A 60 11.70 -5.67 -6.18
N PRO A 61 11.96 -4.35 -6.24
CA PRO A 61 10.87 -3.38 -6.43
C PRO A 61 10.15 -3.58 -7.77
N ASP A 62 8.84 -3.36 -7.79
CA ASP A 62 8.06 -3.43 -9.03
C ASP A 62 8.63 -2.51 -10.11
N GLU A 63 8.91 -3.05 -11.28
CA GLU A 63 9.32 -2.29 -12.45
C GLU A 63 8.13 -1.59 -13.13
N LYS A 64 6.94 -2.13 -12.96
CA LYS A 64 5.68 -1.61 -13.53
C LYS A 64 4.59 -1.61 -12.49
N LEU A 65 3.76 -0.57 -12.54
CA LEU A 65 2.63 -0.35 -11.65
C LEU A 65 1.34 -0.29 -12.46
N SER A 66 0.30 -0.93 -11.96
CA SER A 66 -1.04 -0.83 -12.58
C SER A 66 -1.63 0.56 -12.38
N MET A 67 -2.27 1.14 -13.41
CA MET A 67 -3.00 2.39 -13.30
C MET A 67 -3.98 2.34 -12.13
N PRO A 68 -3.83 3.19 -11.11
CA PRO A 68 -4.68 3.11 -9.91
C PRO A 68 -6.10 3.62 -10.16
N VAL A 69 -6.33 4.55 -11.08
CA VAL A 69 -7.66 5.14 -11.32
C VAL A 69 -8.39 4.37 -12.42
N LYS A 70 -9.59 3.88 -12.10
CA LYS A 70 -10.43 3.12 -13.06
C LYS A 70 -10.73 3.93 -14.31
N GLY A 71 -10.50 3.32 -15.48
CA GLY A 71 -10.86 3.92 -16.77
C GLY A 71 -9.93 5.01 -17.27
N VAL A 72 -8.85 5.33 -16.53
CA VAL A 72 -7.80 6.24 -17.00
C VAL A 72 -6.69 5.42 -17.67
N SER A 73 -6.28 5.85 -18.86
CA SER A 73 -5.14 5.29 -19.57
C SER A 73 -3.87 6.09 -19.29
N ARG A 74 -2.71 5.42 -19.33
CA ARG A 74 -1.40 6.05 -19.18
C ARG A 74 -1.20 7.22 -20.15
N ARG A 75 -1.77 7.14 -21.35
CA ARG A 75 -1.67 8.19 -22.38
C ARG A 75 -2.44 9.46 -22.05
N GLN A 76 -3.39 9.40 -21.13
CA GLN A 76 -4.23 10.53 -20.71
C GLN A 76 -3.63 11.35 -19.57
N ILE A 77 -2.55 10.85 -18.96
CA ILE A 77 -1.91 11.50 -17.82
C ILE A 77 -0.90 12.52 -18.32
N ALA A 78 -1.11 13.78 -17.95
CA ALA A 78 -0.10 14.83 -18.10
C ALA A 78 0.99 14.63 -17.03
N ASP A 79 2.24 14.88 -17.40
CA ASP A 79 3.33 14.86 -16.43
C ASP A 79 3.21 16.05 -15.47
N THR A 80 3.05 15.75 -14.19
CA THR A 80 2.96 16.75 -13.12
C THR A 80 4.12 16.61 -12.11
N TRP A 81 5.06 15.68 -12.35
CA TRP A 81 6.23 15.50 -11.50
C TRP A 81 7.10 16.75 -11.47
N GLY A 82 7.53 17.15 -10.29
CA GLY A 82 8.38 18.33 -10.11
C GLY A 82 7.68 19.68 -10.28
N ALA A 83 6.41 19.70 -10.72
CA ALA A 83 5.66 20.95 -10.87
C ALA A 83 5.68 21.76 -9.56
N GLU A 84 5.81 23.08 -9.68
CA GLU A 84 5.86 23.98 -8.55
C GLU A 84 4.59 23.92 -7.71
N ARG A 85 4.73 23.85 -6.41
CA ARG A 85 3.66 23.87 -5.41
C ARG A 85 3.85 25.03 -4.45
N SER A 86 2.80 25.41 -3.75
CA SER A 86 2.85 26.47 -2.73
C SER A 86 4.00 26.25 -1.74
N GLY A 87 4.76 27.32 -1.45
CA GLY A 87 5.93 27.28 -0.57
C GLY A 87 7.21 26.81 -1.25
N GLY A 88 7.33 26.90 -2.59
CA GLY A 88 8.55 26.55 -3.35
C GLY A 88 8.89 25.06 -3.37
N ARG A 89 7.93 24.18 -3.06
CA ARG A 89 8.12 22.71 -3.07
C ARG A 89 7.84 22.17 -4.46
N GLY A 90 8.71 21.27 -4.95
CA GLY A 90 8.41 20.47 -6.13
C GLY A 90 7.37 19.38 -5.84
N HIS A 91 6.48 19.12 -6.78
CA HIS A 91 5.48 18.06 -6.71
C HIS A 91 6.15 16.68 -6.69
N ARG A 92 5.88 15.89 -5.66
CA ARG A 92 6.50 14.56 -5.45
C ARG A 92 5.49 13.45 -5.63
N GLY A 93 4.90 13.38 -6.80
CA GLY A 93 3.89 12.42 -7.20
C GLY A 93 3.32 12.75 -8.56
N GLN A 94 2.29 12.06 -8.94
CA GLN A 94 1.58 12.23 -10.19
C GLN A 94 0.10 12.52 -9.89
N ASP A 95 -0.44 13.61 -10.43
CA ASP A 95 -1.86 13.92 -10.30
C ASP A 95 -2.62 13.26 -11.47
N ILE A 96 -3.53 12.36 -11.13
CA ILE A 96 -4.34 11.59 -12.08
C ILE A 96 -5.76 12.11 -12.02
N PHE A 97 -6.14 12.94 -12.98
CA PHE A 97 -7.45 13.57 -13.03
C PHE A 97 -8.55 12.59 -13.45
N ALA A 98 -9.64 12.56 -12.70
CA ALA A 98 -10.83 11.78 -13.01
C ALA A 98 -12.05 12.38 -12.28
N LYS A 99 -13.25 11.94 -12.67
CA LYS A 99 -14.48 12.37 -11.98
C LYS A 99 -14.44 11.98 -10.50
N ARG A 100 -14.97 12.85 -9.63
CA ARG A 100 -15.18 12.54 -8.21
C ARG A 100 -15.96 11.23 -8.07
N GLY A 101 -15.57 10.38 -7.14
CA GLY A 101 -16.18 9.07 -6.93
C GLY A 101 -15.69 7.98 -7.90
N THR A 102 -14.74 8.28 -8.82
CA THR A 102 -14.10 7.23 -9.63
C THR A 102 -13.31 6.28 -8.75
N PRO A 103 -13.48 4.94 -8.88
CA PRO A 103 -12.78 3.96 -8.08
C PRO A 103 -11.25 4.06 -8.21
N VAL A 104 -10.57 3.97 -7.06
CA VAL A 104 -9.10 3.93 -6.94
C VAL A 104 -8.70 2.56 -6.40
N TYR A 105 -7.85 1.86 -7.14
CA TYR A 105 -7.34 0.55 -6.80
C TYR A 105 -5.87 0.61 -6.41
N SER A 106 -5.36 -0.44 -5.77
CA SER A 106 -3.92 -0.54 -5.57
C SER A 106 -3.19 -0.66 -6.91
N ALA A 107 -2.05 0.03 -7.01
CA ALA A 107 -1.19 -0.03 -8.19
C ALA A 107 -0.25 -1.26 -8.17
N THR A 108 -0.17 -1.96 -7.05
CA THR A 108 0.76 -3.06 -6.79
C THR A 108 0.15 -4.06 -5.80
N GLU A 109 0.79 -5.20 -5.67
CA GLU A 109 0.58 -6.10 -4.54
C GLU A 109 1.30 -5.56 -3.30
N GLY A 110 0.74 -5.82 -2.11
CA GLY A 110 1.34 -5.32 -0.88
C GLY A 110 0.47 -5.46 0.35
N VAL A 111 0.72 -4.60 1.31
CA VAL A 111 -0.01 -4.52 2.58
C VAL A 111 -0.40 -3.07 2.86
N VAL A 112 -1.63 -2.84 3.27
CA VAL A 112 -2.09 -1.51 3.71
C VAL A 112 -1.29 -1.08 4.94
N LEU A 113 -0.50 -0.04 4.78
CA LEU A 113 0.33 0.51 5.84
C LEU A 113 -0.46 1.49 6.72
N ARG A 114 -1.35 2.27 6.09
CA ARG A 114 -2.18 3.28 6.77
C ARG A 114 -3.44 3.58 5.97
N VAL A 115 -4.53 3.75 6.69
CA VAL A 115 -5.79 4.37 6.24
C VAL A 115 -6.09 5.51 7.20
N GLY A 116 -6.27 6.74 6.70
CA GLY A 116 -6.52 7.88 7.59
C GLY A 116 -6.50 9.22 6.87
N GLU A 117 -6.42 10.29 7.64
CA GLU A 117 -6.41 11.65 7.14
C GLU A 117 -5.15 12.41 7.57
N ASN A 118 -4.74 13.39 6.76
CA ASN A 118 -3.75 14.40 7.11
C ASN A 118 -4.04 15.73 6.40
N ASP A 119 -3.42 16.82 6.84
CA ASP A 119 -3.71 18.17 6.36
C ASP A 119 -3.45 18.37 4.87
N LEU A 120 -2.39 17.77 4.34
CA LEU A 120 -2.02 17.91 2.94
C LEU A 120 -2.82 16.99 2.03
N GLY A 121 -2.82 15.70 2.32
CA GLY A 121 -3.44 14.70 1.46
C GLY A 121 -4.93 14.54 1.65
N GLY A 122 -5.49 15.07 2.75
CA GLY A 122 -6.86 14.77 3.14
C GLY A 122 -7.01 13.29 3.50
N LYS A 123 -8.02 12.62 2.96
CA LYS A 123 -8.18 11.16 3.09
C LYS A 123 -7.11 10.45 2.26
N VAL A 124 -6.33 9.61 2.91
CA VAL A 124 -5.15 8.97 2.33
C VAL A 124 -5.07 7.49 2.66
N VAL A 125 -4.53 6.72 1.71
CA VAL A 125 -4.13 5.33 1.91
C VAL A 125 -2.65 5.20 1.59
N PHE A 126 -1.92 4.48 2.42
CA PHE A 126 -0.56 4.04 2.13
C PHE A 126 -0.53 2.53 1.96
N VAL A 127 0.12 2.06 0.91
CA VAL A 127 0.41 0.64 0.69
C VAL A 127 1.91 0.44 0.75
N TYR A 128 2.35 -0.61 1.44
CA TYR A 128 3.72 -1.09 1.46
C TYR A 128 3.85 -2.24 0.48
N GLY A 129 4.76 -2.12 -0.47
CA GLY A 129 4.95 -3.11 -1.53
C GLY A 129 6.39 -3.60 -1.63
N ALA A 130 6.67 -4.31 -2.71
CA ALA A 130 7.96 -4.92 -2.99
C ALA A 130 9.11 -3.91 -2.95
N GLY A 131 10.29 -4.36 -2.49
CA GLY A 131 11.48 -3.52 -2.32
C GLY A 131 11.35 -2.47 -1.23
N GLY A 132 10.38 -2.60 -0.32
CA GLY A 132 10.13 -1.63 0.72
C GLY A 132 9.56 -0.31 0.22
N ARG A 133 9.04 -0.27 -1.00
CA ARG A 133 8.40 0.93 -1.54
C ARG A 133 7.10 1.21 -0.81
N ARG A 134 6.80 2.51 -0.65
CA ARG A 134 5.53 3.00 -0.11
C ARG A 134 4.78 3.72 -1.21
N TYR A 135 3.55 3.34 -1.43
CA TYR A 135 2.65 3.90 -2.41
C TYR A 135 1.59 4.74 -1.71
N TYR A 136 1.47 6.00 -2.09
CA TYR A 136 0.64 7.00 -1.46
C TYR A 136 -0.52 7.38 -2.37
N TYR A 137 -1.72 7.25 -1.86
CA TYR A 137 -2.98 7.56 -2.53
C TYR A 137 -3.66 8.66 -1.73
N ALA A 138 -3.77 9.87 -2.27
CA ALA A 138 -4.27 11.03 -1.56
C ALA A 138 -5.42 11.73 -2.28
N HIS A 139 -6.05 12.67 -1.58
CA HIS A 139 -7.22 13.43 -1.96
C HIS A 139 -8.47 12.58 -2.19
N LEU A 140 -8.54 11.40 -1.55
CA LEU A 140 -9.67 10.51 -1.70
C LEU A 140 -10.96 11.17 -1.20
N ASP A 141 -12.07 10.89 -1.88
CA ASP A 141 -13.41 11.29 -1.45
C ASP A 141 -13.89 10.44 -0.28
N ASP A 142 -13.68 9.13 -0.41
CA ASP A 142 -13.93 8.16 0.65
C ASP A 142 -13.03 6.94 0.51
N PHE A 143 -12.91 6.15 1.59
CA PHE A 143 -12.21 4.88 1.60
C PHE A 143 -13.09 3.78 1.06
N ALA A 144 -12.48 2.67 0.60
CA ALA A 144 -13.23 1.45 0.35
C ALA A 144 -13.85 0.94 1.67
N PRO A 145 -15.07 0.38 1.62
CA PRO A 145 -15.66 -0.23 2.80
C PRO A 145 -14.73 -1.29 3.41
N GLU A 146 -14.63 -1.28 4.74
CA GLU A 146 -13.86 -2.24 5.53
C GLU A 146 -12.34 -2.29 5.28
N LEU A 147 -11.79 -1.44 4.42
CA LEU A 147 -10.35 -1.35 4.22
C LEU A 147 -9.65 -0.91 5.51
N LYS A 148 -8.68 -1.68 5.97
CA LYS A 148 -7.95 -1.43 7.21
C LYS A 148 -6.46 -1.67 7.08
N GLU A 149 -5.71 -1.11 8.00
CA GLU A 149 -4.27 -1.33 8.14
C GLU A 149 -3.96 -2.81 8.38
N GLY A 150 -2.97 -3.33 7.66
CA GLY A 150 -2.57 -4.73 7.68
C GLY A 150 -3.25 -5.62 6.64
N ASP A 151 -4.26 -5.12 5.92
CA ASP A 151 -4.89 -5.87 4.84
C ASP A 151 -3.90 -6.12 3.70
N ALA A 152 -3.89 -7.35 3.20
CA ALA A 152 -3.18 -7.66 1.96
C ALA A 152 -3.95 -7.11 0.77
N VAL A 153 -3.25 -6.50 -0.17
CA VAL A 153 -3.83 -5.93 -1.39
C VAL A 153 -3.18 -6.48 -2.64
N THR A 154 -3.99 -6.57 -3.69
CA THR A 154 -3.56 -6.84 -5.06
C THR A 154 -3.97 -5.67 -5.95
N THR A 155 -3.56 -5.69 -7.20
CA THR A 155 -3.97 -4.65 -8.16
C THR A 155 -5.49 -4.57 -8.35
N ASP A 156 -6.26 -5.56 -7.96
CA ASP A 156 -7.74 -5.55 -8.03
C ASP A 156 -8.40 -5.09 -6.72
N THR A 157 -7.61 -4.77 -5.68
CA THR A 157 -8.14 -4.30 -4.40
C THR A 157 -8.54 -2.83 -4.50
N LEU A 158 -9.82 -2.55 -4.25
CA LEU A 158 -10.33 -1.19 -4.12
C LEU A 158 -9.78 -0.53 -2.84
N LEU A 159 -9.20 0.66 -2.97
CA LEU A 159 -8.67 1.44 -1.84
C LEU A 159 -9.60 2.60 -1.45
N GLY A 160 -10.34 3.15 -2.41
CA GLY A 160 -11.22 4.28 -2.20
C GLY A 160 -11.68 4.91 -3.51
N TYR A 161 -11.99 6.18 -3.46
CA TYR A 161 -12.58 6.91 -4.60
C TYR A 161 -11.89 8.26 -4.79
N VAL A 162 -11.74 8.70 -6.03
CA VAL A 162 -11.18 10.02 -6.39
C VAL A 162 -11.99 11.13 -5.75
N GLY A 163 -11.31 12.09 -5.15
CA GLY A 163 -11.93 13.22 -4.46
C GLY A 163 -11.16 14.53 -4.62
N THR A 164 -11.31 15.40 -3.62
CA THR A 164 -10.69 16.72 -3.52
C THR A 164 -10.37 17.06 -2.06
N THR A 165 -10.11 16.07 -1.21
CA THR A 165 -9.84 16.32 0.21
C THR A 165 -8.43 16.88 0.45
N GLY A 166 -8.18 17.38 1.65
CA GLY A 166 -6.91 18.02 1.99
C GLY A 166 -6.70 19.34 1.23
N ASN A 167 -5.50 19.57 0.74
CA ASN A 167 -5.14 20.78 0.02
C ASN A 167 -5.63 20.81 -1.45
N ALA A 168 -6.27 19.73 -1.92
CA ALA A 168 -6.94 19.68 -3.23
C ALA A 168 -8.34 20.31 -3.22
N ARG A 169 -8.81 20.83 -2.10
CA ARG A 169 -10.11 21.52 -2.02
C ARG A 169 -10.13 22.71 -3.01
N GLY A 170 -11.19 22.77 -3.83
CA GLY A 170 -11.34 23.82 -4.82
C GLY A 170 -10.57 23.58 -6.14
N THR A 171 -9.85 22.48 -6.26
CA THR A 171 -9.22 22.06 -7.52
C THR A 171 -10.09 21.02 -8.24
N PRO A 172 -9.84 20.77 -9.54
CA PRO A 172 -10.46 19.64 -10.23
C PRO A 172 -10.16 18.31 -9.51
N PRO A 173 -11.15 17.39 -9.42
CA PRO A 173 -10.94 16.12 -8.72
C PRO A 173 -9.82 15.29 -9.36
N HIS A 174 -8.94 14.76 -8.53
CA HIS A 174 -7.81 13.94 -8.95
C HIS A 174 -7.34 13.03 -7.82
N LEU A 175 -6.66 11.96 -8.18
CA LEU A 175 -5.82 11.19 -7.27
C LEU A 175 -4.41 11.79 -7.32
N HIS A 176 -3.85 12.18 -6.18
CA HIS A 176 -2.40 12.34 -6.06
C HIS A 176 -1.80 10.98 -5.74
N PHE A 177 -0.97 10.47 -6.66
CA PHE A 177 -0.30 9.19 -6.54
C PHE A 177 1.21 9.38 -6.36
N GLY A 178 1.73 9.02 -5.19
CA GLY A 178 3.15 9.10 -4.85
C GLY A 178 3.80 7.74 -4.70
N VAL A 179 5.06 7.61 -5.12
CA VAL A 179 5.90 6.42 -4.90
C VAL A 179 7.15 6.86 -4.13
N TYR A 180 7.45 6.17 -3.04
CA TYR A 180 8.58 6.48 -2.16
C TYR A 180 9.43 5.23 -1.90
N ALA A 181 10.74 5.37 -2.06
CA ALA A 181 11.74 4.40 -1.66
C ALA A 181 12.63 4.94 -0.53
N ALA A 182 13.64 4.18 -0.11
CA ALA A 182 14.60 4.62 0.91
C ALA A 182 15.31 5.93 0.54
N GLY A 183 15.55 6.18 -0.77
CA GLY A 183 16.18 7.40 -1.29
C GLY A 183 15.24 8.60 -1.47
N GLY A 184 13.96 8.47 -1.15
CA GLY A 184 12.96 9.52 -1.29
C GLY A 184 11.88 9.22 -2.33
N ALA A 185 11.23 10.28 -2.83
CA ALA A 185 10.18 10.16 -3.83
C ALA A 185 10.74 9.76 -5.20
N ILE A 186 10.00 8.93 -5.91
CA ILE A 186 10.30 8.46 -7.28
C ILE A 186 9.18 8.95 -8.18
N ASP A 187 9.52 9.40 -9.40
CA ASP A 187 8.54 9.72 -10.41
C ASP A 187 7.69 8.48 -10.76
N PRO A 188 6.37 8.48 -10.52
CA PRO A 188 5.53 7.33 -10.80
C PRO A 188 5.26 7.13 -12.29
N LEU A 189 5.33 8.19 -13.08
CA LEU A 189 4.83 8.22 -14.45
C LEU A 189 5.50 7.19 -15.39
N PRO A 190 6.83 6.99 -15.34
CA PRO A 190 7.50 5.96 -16.13
C PRO A 190 7.13 4.53 -15.71
N LEU A 191 6.69 4.34 -14.47
CA LEU A 191 6.34 3.02 -13.93
C LEU A 191 4.90 2.64 -14.26
N LEU A 192 4.00 3.61 -14.49
CA LEU A 192 2.57 3.36 -14.70
C LEU A 192 2.32 2.69 -16.06
N THR A 193 1.50 1.65 -16.03
CA THR A 193 0.96 0.93 -17.19
C THR A 193 -0.56 0.90 -17.12
N ASP A 194 -1.23 0.75 -18.26
CA ASP A 194 -2.68 0.63 -18.30
C ASP A 194 -3.13 -0.59 -17.49
N ARG A 195 -4.23 -0.44 -16.77
CA ARG A 195 -4.81 -1.51 -15.98
C ARG A 195 -5.36 -2.61 -16.89
N ILE A 196 -4.89 -3.82 -16.73
CA ILE A 196 -5.46 -5.01 -17.34
C ILE A 196 -6.48 -5.58 -16.34
N SER A 197 -7.77 -5.57 -16.72
CA SER A 197 -8.78 -6.19 -15.85
C SER A 197 -8.55 -7.71 -15.76
N ALA A 198 -8.90 -8.33 -14.62
CA ALA A 198 -8.81 -9.78 -14.45
C ALA A 198 -9.54 -10.54 -15.57
N LYS A 199 -10.65 -10.02 -16.09
CA LYS A 199 -11.39 -10.56 -17.23
C LYS A 199 -10.55 -10.56 -18.51
N THR A 200 -9.83 -9.44 -18.77
CA THR A 200 -8.96 -9.32 -19.95
C THR A 200 -7.73 -10.20 -19.81
N ALA A 201 -7.12 -10.28 -18.63
CA ALA A 201 -5.99 -11.16 -18.36
C ALA A 201 -6.37 -12.63 -18.60
N LYS A 202 -7.52 -13.08 -18.09
CA LYS A 202 -8.03 -14.43 -18.31
C LYS A 202 -8.23 -14.73 -19.81
N ALA A 203 -8.83 -13.82 -20.56
CA ALA A 203 -9.03 -13.98 -22.01
C ALA A 203 -7.74 -14.02 -22.83
N ILE A 204 -6.63 -13.48 -22.31
CA ILE A 204 -5.31 -13.55 -22.96
C ILE A 204 -4.63 -14.92 -22.69
N ILE A 205 -4.82 -15.49 -21.50
CA ILE A 205 -4.21 -16.76 -21.10
C ILE A 205 -4.93 -17.95 -21.76
N GLU A 206 -6.25 -17.82 -22.04
CA GLU A 206 -7.07 -18.86 -22.64
C GLU A 206 -7.03 -18.89 -24.20
N ARG A 207 -6.14 -18.09 -24.83
CA ARG A 207 -5.88 -18.09 -26.27
C ARG A 207 -4.58 -18.80 -26.60
#